data_bb4721defaf003c881a27d46c0b88d5c
#
_entry.id   bb4721defaf003c881a27d46c0b88d5c
#
_cell.length_a   1.000
_cell.length_b   1.000
_cell.length_c   1.000
_cell.angle_alpha   90.00
_cell.angle_beta   90.00
_cell.angle_gamma   90.00
#
_symmetry.space_group_name_H-M   'P 1'
#
loop_
_entity.id
_entity.type
_entity.pdbx_description
1 polymer ?
#
loop_
_entity_poly.entity_id
_entity_poly.type
_entity_poly.pdbx_seq_one_letter_code
_entity_poly.pdbx_strand_id
1 'polypeptide(L)'
;MAATIDATIKGENANSYVTLTEANDYFDTSPDSSTWTNKTDDQKKRSLISAARWIDTLVFYGDRCDDGQALKFPRNNYQVDGVELACSKIPNPIKYAQYELARALANDTDAITGTTGKDGNFEEVKLGLSLIHISEPTRPTDI
;
A
#
# COMPACT_ATOMS: atom_id res chain seq x y z
N MET A 1 -12.39 1.97 -19.80
CA MET A 1 -12.87 2.85 -18.74
C MET A 1 -11.72 3.27 -17.84
N ALA A 2 -11.65 4.52 -17.52
CA ALA A 2 -10.55 5.06 -16.74
C ALA A 2 -10.73 4.72 -15.27
N ALA A 3 -9.63 4.41 -14.60
CA ALA A 3 -9.64 4.17 -13.17
C ALA A 3 -9.71 5.51 -12.44
N THR A 4 -10.38 5.53 -11.31
CA THR A 4 -10.52 6.72 -10.50
C THR A 4 -10.02 6.42 -9.09
N ILE A 5 -9.13 7.26 -8.60
CA ILE A 5 -8.59 7.12 -7.26
C ILE A 5 -9.38 7.97 -6.30
N ASP A 6 -9.78 7.36 -5.19
CA ASP A 6 -10.39 8.07 -4.06
C ASP A 6 -9.49 7.80 -2.85
N ALA A 7 -8.71 8.81 -2.48
CA ALA A 7 -7.78 8.71 -1.36
C ALA A 7 -8.26 9.50 -0.16
N THR A 8 -9.58 9.67 -0.03
CA THR A 8 -10.16 10.37 1.10
C THR A 8 -9.87 9.61 2.39
N ILE A 9 -9.29 10.30 3.36
CA ILE A 9 -8.99 9.68 4.64
C ILE A 9 -10.29 9.32 5.34
N LYS A 10 -10.42 8.09 5.76
CA LYS A 10 -11.64 7.53 6.38
C LYS A 10 -12.84 7.53 5.42
N GLY A 11 -12.59 7.63 4.12
CA GLY A 11 -13.69 7.64 3.15
C GLY A 11 -14.35 6.29 3.02
N GLU A 12 -15.68 6.29 2.87
CA GLU A 12 -16.40 5.04 2.73
C GLU A 12 -16.19 4.42 1.35
N ASN A 13 -15.75 5.20 0.39
CA ASN A 13 -15.47 4.71 -0.95
C ASN A 13 -13.99 4.81 -1.31
N ALA A 14 -13.13 5.06 -0.34
CA ALA A 14 -11.70 5.19 -0.60
C ALA A 14 -11.14 3.86 -1.13
N ASN A 15 -10.26 3.97 -2.11
CA ASN A 15 -9.64 2.80 -2.71
C ASN A 15 -8.13 2.92 -2.80
N SER A 16 -7.56 3.96 -2.21
CA SER A 16 -6.12 4.18 -2.22
C SER A 16 -5.74 5.01 -1.02
N TYR A 17 -4.52 4.81 -0.53
CA TYR A 17 -4.00 5.64 0.56
C TYR A 17 -3.31 6.89 0.03
N VAL A 18 -3.02 6.93 -1.27
CA VAL A 18 -2.29 8.03 -1.88
C VAL A 18 -2.97 8.47 -3.16
N THR A 19 -2.73 9.72 -3.56
CA THR A 19 -3.21 10.21 -4.84
C THR A 19 -2.18 9.93 -5.91
N LEU A 20 -2.59 10.06 -7.17
CA LEU A 20 -1.67 9.91 -8.28
C LEU A 20 -0.56 10.95 -8.22
N THR A 21 -0.91 12.19 -7.85
CA THR A 21 0.09 13.25 -7.73
C THR A 21 1.13 12.91 -6.68
N GLU A 22 0.69 12.40 -5.53
CA GLU A 22 1.63 11.98 -4.49
C GLU A 22 2.57 10.89 -4.98
N ALA A 23 2.04 9.92 -5.71
CA ALA A 23 2.87 8.83 -6.23
C ALA A 23 3.87 9.37 -7.25
N ASN A 24 3.44 10.25 -8.14
CA ASN A 24 4.35 10.83 -9.11
C ASN A 24 5.47 11.60 -8.44
N ASP A 25 5.13 12.36 -7.40
CA ASP A 25 6.15 13.13 -6.66
C ASP A 25 7.14 12.20 -5.97
N TYR A 26 6.64 11.11 -5.43
CA TYR A 26 7.52 10.14 -4.77
C TYR A 26 8.55 9.58 -5.76
N PHE A 27 8.08 9.19 -6.95
CA PHE A 27 8.99 8.58 -7.92
C PHE A 27 9.88 9.58 -8.63
N ASP A 28 9.54 10.86 -8.62
CA ASP A 28 10.40 11.89 -9.21
C ASP A 28 11.76 11.94 -8.51
N THR A 29 11.83 11.53 -7.27
CA THR A 29 13.08 11.53 -6.52
C THR A 29 13.74 10.15 -6.49
N SER A 30 13.19 9.20 -7.21
CA SER A 30 13.72 7.84 -7.24
C SER A 30 14.77 7.71 -8.34
N PRO A 31 15.87 7.02 -8.10
CA PRO A 31 16.90 6.84 -9.14
C PRO A 31 16.38 6.15 -10.39
N ASP A 32 15.36 5.30 -10.24
CA ASP A 32 14.81 4.57 -11.37
C ASP A 32 13.40 5.06 -11.70
N SER A 33 13.22 6.38 -11.69
CA SER A 33 11.91 6.99 -11.89
C SER A 33 11.24 6.55 -13.19
N SER A 34 12.01 6.24 -14.22
CA SER A 34 11.44 5.86 -15.50
C SER A 34 10.60 4.59 -15.41
N THR A 35 10.82 3.74 -14.42
CA THR A 35 10.01 2.53 -14.26
C THR A 35 8.59 2.86 -13.86
N TRP A 36 8.34 4.09 -13.44
CA TRP A 36 7.01 4.57 -13.13
C TRP A 36 6.53 5.59 -14.16
N THR A 37 7.37 6.57 -14.48
CA THR A 37 6.95 7.68 -15.33
C THR A 37 6.64 7.26 -16.76
N ASN A 38 7.17 6.11 -17.20
CA ASN A 38 6.86 5.56 -18.53
C ASN A 38 5.45 5.03 -18.65
N LYS A 39 4.75 4.85 -17.53
CA LYS A 39 3.43 4.24 -17.58
C LYS A 39 2.38 5.29 -17.84
N THR A 40 1.24 4.86 -18.39
CA THR A 40 0.11 5.78 -18.58
C THR A 40 -0.52 6.06 -17.22
N ASP A 41 -1.25 7.16 -17.16
CA ASP A 41 -1.95 7.50 -15.93
C ASP A 41 -2.92 6.40 -15.52
N ASP A 42 -3.56 5.78 -16.48
CA ASP A 42 -4.52 4.72 -16.17
C ASP A 42 -3.81 3.49 -15.58
N GLN A 43 -2.65 3.14 -16.14
CA GLN A 43 -1.85 2.04 -15.59
C GLN A 43 -1.40 2.35 -14.18
N LYS A 44 -0.96 3.59 -13.95
CA LYS A 44 -0.54 4.02 -12.63
C LYS A 44 -1.68 3.92 -11.61
N LYS A 45 -2.86 4.41 -12.00
CA LYS A 45 -4.00 4.38 -11.09
C LYS A 45 -4.44 2.97 -10.76
N ARG A 46 -4.49 2.10 -11.76
CA ARG A 46 -4.87 0.72 -11.52
C ARG A 46 -3.88 0.02 -10.62
N SER A 47 -2.60 0.29 -10.80
CA SER A 47 -1.57 -0.30 -9.97
C SER A 47 -1.67 0.20 -8.53
N LEU A 48 -1.96 1.48 -8.35
CA LEU A 48 -2.11 2.03 -7.01
C LEU A 48 -3.31 1.43 -6.29
N ILE A 49 -4.42 1.30 -7.01
CA ILE A 49 -5.62 0.70 -6.42
C ILE A 49 -5.37 -0.76 -6.05
N SER A 50 -4.73 -1.50 -6.93
CA SER A 50 -4.41 -2.90 -6.64
C SER A 50 -3.45 -3.03 -5.48
N ALA A 51 -2.48 -2.13 -5.39
CA ALA A 51 -1.53 -2.15 -4.28
C ALA A 51 -2.22 -1.90 -2.96
N ALA A 52 -3.15 -0.94 -2.91
CA ALA A 52 -3.88 -0.66 -1.68
C ALA A 52 -4.75 -1.85 -1.29
N ARG A 53 -5.38 -2.47 -2.28
CA ARG A 53 -6.22 -3.64 -2.04
C ARG A 53 -5.40 -4.78 -1.45
N TRP A 54 -4.20 -4.96 -1.97
CA TRP A 54 -3.33 -6.02 -1.49
C TRP A 54 -2.86 -5.73 -0.07
N ILE A 55 -2.46 -4.49 0.21
CA ILE A 55 -2.03 -4.10 1.55
C ILE A 55 -3.14 -4.38 2.56
N ASP A 56 -4.39 -4.14 2.16
CA ASP A 56 -5.52 -4.36 3.05
C ASP A 56 -5.87 -5.82 3.27
N THR A 57 -5.17 -6.74 2.62
CA THR A 57 -5.31 -8.17 2.98
C THR A 57 -4.48 -8.52 4.20
N LEU A 58 -3.59 -7.64 4.62
CA LEU A 58 -2.74 -7.90 5.77
C LEU A 58 -3.49 -7.63 7.07
N VAL A 59 -2.98 -8.18 8.14
CA VAL A 59 -3.56 -7.99 9.47
C VAL A 59 -2.76 -6.93 10.21
N PHE A 60 -3.47 -5.99 10.80
CA PHE A 60 -2.84 -4.89 11.53
C PHE A 60 -3.42 -4.80 12.93
N TYR A 61 -2.64 -4.25 13.84
CA TYR A 61 -3.10 -3.99 15.19
C TYR A 61 -4.11 -2.85 15.20
N GLY A 62 -4.82 -2.74 16.31
CA GLY A 62 -5.76 -1.66 16.50
C GLY A 62 -7.05 -1.87 15.73
N ASP A 63 -7.79 -0.80 15.57
CA ASP A 63 -9.08 -0.83 14.93
C ASP A 63 -9.21 0.31 13.95
N ARG A 64 -10.08 0.17 12.95
CA ARG A 64 -10.38 1.28 12.08
C ARG A 64 -10.82 2.47 12.91
N CYS A 65 -10.39 3.67 12.51
CA CYS A 65 -10.79 4.88 13.21
C CYS A 65 -12.28 5.16 13.06
N ASP A 66 -12.85 4.72 11.95
CA ASP A 66 -14.26 4.97 11.64
C ASP A 66 -14.83 3.68 11.06
N ASP A 67 -15.96 3.24 11.60
CA ASP A 67 -16.59 2.01 11.13
C ASP A 67 -16.96 2.06 9.65
N GLY A 68 -17.20 3.24 9.12
CA GLY A 68 -17.60 3.39 7.73
C GLY A 68 -16.45 3.49 6.75
N GLN A 69 -15.21 3.54 7.23
CA GLN A 69 -14.10 3.68 6.29
C GLN A 69 -13.86 2.37 5.52
N ALA A 70 -13.58 2.51 4.23
CA ALA A 70 -13.40 1.36 3.36
C ALA A 70 -12.06 0.68 3.59
N LEU A 71 -11.01 1.45 3.85
CA LEU A 71 -9.66 0.92 3.98
C LEU A 71 -9.31 0.71 5.45
N LYS A 72 -8.26 -0.06 5.68
CA LYS A 72 -7.88 -0.40 7.05
C LYS A 72 -7.23 0.73 7.82
N PHE A 73 -6.62 1.68 7.14
CA PHE A 73 -6.02 2.84 7.79
C PHE A 73 -6.83 4.09 7.48
N PRO A 74 -6.85 5.08 8.38
CA PRO A 74 -6.12 5.16 9.63
C PRO A 74 -6.73 4.26 10.72
N ARG A 75 -5.94 4.02 11.77
CA ARG A 75 -6.34 3.09 12.83
C ARG A 75 -6.14 3.71 14.20
N ASN A 76 -7.02 3.32 15.13
CA ASN A 76 -6.85 3.62 16.53
C ASN A 76 -5.94 2.57 17.16
N ASN A 77 -5.27 2.94 18.22
CA ASN A 77 -4.40 2.03 18.96
C ASN A 77 -3.33 1.43 18.07
N TYR A 78 -2.76 2.27 17.22
CA TYR A 78 -1.72 1.88 16.30
C TYR A 78 -0.58 2.88 16.44
N GLN A 79 0.63 2.37 16.59
CA GLN A 79 1.80 3.21 16.77
C GLN A 79 2.77 3.03 15.64
N VAL A 80 3.42 4.12 15.24
CA VAL A 80 4.50 4.09 14.28
C VAL A 80 5.72 4.66 14.98
N ASP A 81 6.74 3.86 15.13
CA ASP A 81 7.96 4.25 15.82
C ASP A 81 7.66 4.78 17.23
N GLY A 82 6.73 4.12 17.91
CA GLY A 82 6.40 4.50 19.27
C GLY A 82 5.46 5.68 19.42
N VAL A 83 4.99 6.23 18.32
CA VAL A 83 4.10 7.38 18.33
C VAL A 83 2.71 6.94 17.85
N GLU A 84 1.71 7.29 18.64
CA GLU A 84 0.33 6.96 18.30
C GLU A 84 -0.07 7.61 16.98
N LEU A 85 -0.70 6.83 16.10
CA LEU A 85 -1.15 7.34 14.82
C LEU A 85 -2.41 8.17 15.00
N ALA A 86 -2.39 9.38 14.45
CA ALA A 86 -3.60 10.20 14.46
C ALA A 86 -4.58 9.69 13.42
N CYS A 87 -5.87 9.79 13.71
CA CYS A 87 -6.90 9.33 12.78
C CYS A 87 -7.03 10.22 11.55
N SER A 88 -6.27 11.28 11.48
CA SER A 88 -6.24 12.17 10.30
C SER A 88 -5.09 11.87 9.37
N LYS A 89 -4.31 10.81 9.64
CA LYS A 89 -3.11 10.53 8.88
C LYS A 89 -3.00 9.07 8.50
N ILE A 90 -2.39 8.84 7.34
CA ILE A 90 -1.99 7.51 6.93
C ILE A 90 -0.50 7.40 7.26
N PRO A 91 -0.04 6.32 7.88
CA PRO A 91 1.38 6.19 8.22
C PRO A 91 2.24 6.17 6.96
N ASN A 92 3.37 6.87 7.01
CA ASN A 92 4.27 6.90 5.86
C ASN A 92 4.71 5.51 5.40
N PRO A 93 5.02 4.56 6.28
CA PRO A 93 5.37 3.22 5.81
C PRO A 93 4.29 2.58 4.93
N ILE A 94 3.03 2.83 5.23
CA ILE A 94 1.94 2.30 4.41
C ILE A 94 1.93 2.99 3.04
N LYS A 95 2.13 4.29 3.00
CA LYS A 95 2.20 5.01 1.74
C LYS A 95 3.38 4.52 0.91
N TYR A 96 4.53 4.37 1.52
CA TYR A 96 5.73 3.91 0.80
C TYR A 96 5.52 2.51 0.26
N ALA A 97 4.92 1.64 1.05
CA ALA A 97 4.62 0.29 0.59
C ALA A 97 3.70 0.31 -0.63
N GLN A 98 2.70 1.18 -0.59
CA GLN A 98 1.79 1.29 -1.73
C GLN A 98 2.51 1.78 -2.99
N TYR A 99 3.37 2.79 -2.85
CA TYR A 99 4.12 3.29 -4.01
C TYR A 99 4.96 2.17 -4.63
N GLU A 100 5.74 1.49 -3.82
CA GLU A 100 6.67 0.49 -4.35
C GLU A 100 5.94 -0.72 -4.90
N LEU A 101 4.88 -1.14 -4.24
CA LEU A 101 4.09 -2.25 -4.74
C LEU A 101 3.39 -1.87 -6.05
N ALA A 102 2.89 -0.65 -6.14
CA ALA A 102 2.26 -0.18 -7.37
C ALA A 102 3.26 -0.16 -8.53
N ARG A 103 4.49 0.30 -8.27
CA ARG A 103 5.50 0.28 -9.32
C ARG A 103 5.78 -1.14 -9.78
N ALA A 104 5.91 -2.06 -8.84
CA ALA A 104 6.14 -3.46 -9.18
C ALA A 104 5.00 -4.00 -10.03
N LEU A 105 3.77 -3.71 -9.67
CA LEU A 105 2.61 -4.17 -10.42
C LEU A 105 2.51 -3.53 -11.79
N ALA A 106 2.89 -2.26 -11.90
CA ALA A 106 2.85 -1.58 -13.20
C ALA A 106 3.84 -2.19 -14.18
N ASN A 107 4.93 -2.76 -13.68
CA ASN A 107 5.95 -3.37 -14.53
C ASN A 107 5.76 -4.88 -14.70
N ASP A 108 5.04 -5.50 -13.76
CA ASP A 108 4.80 -6.94 -13.82
C ASP A 108 3.48 -7.20 -13.11
N THR A 109 2.43 -7.41 -13.86
CA THR A 109 1.10 -7.57 -13.28
C THR A 109 1.00 -8.84 -12.44
N ASP A 110 1.95 -9.74 -12.58
CA ASP A 110 1.98 -10.98 -11.80
C ASP A 110 2.86 -10.87 -10.56
N ALA A 111 3.38 -9.68 -10.25
CA ALA A 111 4.33 -9.52 -9.16
C ALA A 111 3.82 -10.10 -7.84
N ILE A 112 2.56 -9.86 -7.52
CA ILE A 112 1.97 -10.40 -6.31
C ILE A 112 1.49 -11.82 -6.52
N THR A 113 0.79 -12.03 -7.62
CA THR A 113 0.21 -13.33 -7.91
C THR A 113 1.29 -14.39 -8.00
N GLY A 114 2.39 -14.06 -8.63
CA GLY A 114 3.48 -15.01 -8.74
C GLY A 114 4.05 -15.40 -7.39
N THR A 115 3.98 -14.49 -6.43
CA THR A 115 4.49 -14.75 -5.10
C THR A 115 3.53 -15.62 -4.31
N THR A 116 2.24 -15.34 -4.42
CA THR A 116 1.25 -16.01 -3.60
C THR A 116 0.73 -17.28 -4.22
N GLY A 117 0.64 -17.30 -5.53
CA GLY A 117 -0.04 -18.40 -6.20
C GLY A 117 0.69 -19.70 -6.10
N LYS A 118 1.96 -19.68 -5.88
CA LYS A 118 2.75 -20.87 -5.93
C LYS A 118 2.53 -21.76 -4.74
N ASP A 119 2.61 -21.23 -3.58
CA ASP A 119 2.53 -22.03 -2.38
C ASP A 119 1.56 -21.46 -1.38
N GLY A 120 0.83 -20.44 -1.75
CA GLY A 120 -0.15 -19.86 -0.86
C GLY A 120 0.46 -19.19 0.34
N ASN A 121 1.71 -18.83 0.24
CA ASN A 121 2.42 -18.28 1.37
C ASN A 121 3.13 -16.99 0.96
N PHE A 122 2.90 -15.92 1.73
CA PHE A 122 3.46 -14.66 1.41
C PHE A 122 4.51 -14.28 2.39
N GLU A 123 5.61 -14.95 2.45
CA GLU A 123 6.62 -14.57 3.39
C GLU A 123 7.20 -13.22 3.05
N GLU A 124 7.31 -12.95 1.78
CA GLU A 124 7.74 -11.64 1.37
C GLU A 124 7.33 -11.41 -0.07
N VAL A 125 7.20 -10.15 -0.43
CA VAL A 125 6.92 -9.75 -1.78
C VAL A 125 8.21 -9.22 -2.37
N LYS A 126 8.55 -9.66 -3.57
CA LYS A 126 9.81 -9.26 -4.19
C LYS A 126 9.67 -7.91 -4.84
N LEU A 127 9.87 -6.89 -4.07
CA LEU A 127 9.73 -5.53 -4.53
C LEU A 127 11.04 -4.79 -4.54
N GLY A 128 12.13 -5.45 -4.27
CA GLY A 128 13.34 -4.72 -4.04
C GLY A 128 13.36 -4.08 -2.67
N LEU A 129 12.30 -4.28 -1.90
CA LEU A 129 12.22 -3.80 -0.55
C LEU A 129 12.05 -4.99 0.33
N SER A 130 13.11 -5.52 0.85
CA SER A 130 13.02 -6.68 1.69
C SER A 130 12.28 -6.37 2.99
N LEU A 131 11.78 -5.16 3.11
CA LEU A 131 11.09 -4.75 4.32
C LEU A 131 9.70 -5.31 4.46
N ILE A 132 9.08 -5.72 3.38
CA ILE A 132 7.71 -6.17 3.43
C ILE A 132 7.67 -7.66 3.64
N HIS A 133 7.51 -8.04 4.89
CA HIS A 133 7.39 -9.43 5.28
C HIS A 133 5.98 -9.65 5.80
N ILE A 134 5.23 -10.35 5.02
CA ILE A 134 3.82 -10.46 5.29
C ILE A 134 3.51 -11.45 6.37
N SER A 135 4.34 -12.44 6.51
CA SER A 135 4.08 -13.47 7.48
C SER A 135 4.29 -13.02 8.91
N GLU A 136 4.82 -11.82 9.08
CA GLU A 136 5.20 -11.38 10.41
C GLU A 136 4.26 -10.43 11.11
N PRO A 137 3.14 -10.07 10.55
CA PRO A 137 2.32 -9.07 11.22
C PRO A 137 1.79 -9.54 12.55
N THR A 138 1.83 -10.81 12.78
CA THR A 138 1.30 -11.35 14.00
C THR A 138 2.35 -11.63 15.03
N ARG A 139 3.52 -11.16 14.81
CA ARG A 139 4.64 -11.43 15.69
C ARG A 139 4.90 -10.30 16.64
N PRO A 140 3.92 -9.92 17.43
CA PRO A 140 4.13 -8.82 18.35
C PRO A 140 5.14 -9.17 19.39
N THR A 141 5.22 -10.41 19.65
CA THR A 141 6.15 -10.85 20.64
C THR A 141 7.56 -10.76 20.22
N ASP A 142 7.75 -10.56 18.97
CA ASP A 142 9.05 -10.37 18.49
C ASP A 142 9.57 -9.09 18.83
N ILE A 143 8.78 -8.39 19.34
CA ILE A 143 9.12 -7.09 19.66
C ILE A 143 9.78 -7.06 20.95
#